data_cc20fdd9131d1ac77d073c97470a6041
#
_entry.id   cc20fdd9131d1ac77d073c97470a6041
#
_cell.length_a   1.000
_cell.length_b   1.000
_cell.length_c   1.000
_cell.angle_alpha   90.00
_cell.angle_beta   90.00
_cell.angle_gamma   90.00
#
_symmetry.space_group_name_H-M   'P 1'
#
loop_
_entity.id
_entity.type
_entity.pdbx_description
1 polymer ?
#
loop_
_entity_poly.entity_id
_entity_poly.type
_entity_poly.pdbx_seq_one_letter_code
_entity_poly.pdbx_strand_id
1 'polypeptide(L)'
;HATLREGFERDGSEIAACGCAVPGVDLGSVLLSARCVLRGGALLGVSSIRLLLDDWDPNFEALCEMATFAATGNAGPEVAVDLGAVRYLPPILNPGKMMYAAANYGGHIREMVAAGTAKTDEERDNMLDRDKGRVRPYTFLKAASALSGAYDDIVIPPDTTKVDWEVELALAMGRSGKRIPAEKAMDYVAGFMTTNDVSARDWNMREDWPTLRTDWFGGKSHDTFAPMGPYFVPRAFVPDHTKLRLTLKVSGETKQDGITGDMVFSAEEQIEHASTLITLDPGDILSTGTPEGVGHASGTYLKAGDVVETEVEGLGAQRNNVVAEIVD
;
A
#
# COMPACT_ATOMS: atom_id res chain seq x y z
N HIS A 1 -6.15 28.16 -10.47
CA HIS A 1 -7.57 28.12 -10.12
C HIS A 1 -8.34 26.87 -10.54
N ALA A 2 -7.69 25.87 -11.06
CA ALA A 2 -8.39 24.67 -11.53
C ALA A 2 -7.76 23.50 -10.87
N THR A 3 -7.75 23.29 -9.59
CA THR A 3 -6.87 22.18 -9.61
C THR A 3 -6.64 21.40 -8.34
N LEU A 4 -7.53 21.52 -7.45
CA LEU A 4 -7.89 20.40 -6.63
C LEU A 4 -9.25 19.83 -7.08
N ARG A 5 -9.71 20.24 -8.25
CA ARG A 5 -11.01 19.84 -8.77
C ARG A 5 -11.03 18.52 -9.50
N GLU A 6 -9.89 17.95 -9.87
CA GLU A 6 -9.87 16.61 -10.45
C GLU A 6 -9.95 15.49 -9.40
N GLY A 7 -9.89 15.85 -8.12
CA GLY A 7 -10.27 14.98 -7.02
C GLY A 7 -11.46 15.48 -6.22
N PHE A 8 -12.18 16.53 -6.68
CA PHE A 8 -13.32 17.13 -5.98
C PHE A 8 -14.46 17.39 -6.95
N GLU A 9 -15.36 16.46 -7.13
CA GLU A 9 -16.68 16.76 -7.68
C GLU A 9 -17.66 17.12 -6.55
N ARG A 10 -18.47 18.18 -6.77
CA ARG A 10 -19.30 18.81 -5.73
C ARG A 10 -20.52 18.02 -5.28
N ASP A 11 -20.77 16.86 -5.80
CA ASP A 11 -21.95 16.02 -5.59
C ASP A 11 -21.65 14.58 -5.16
N GLY A 12 -20.42 14.34 -4.75
CA GLY A 12 -19.85 13.08 -4.28
C GLY A 12 -18.34 13.21 -4.31
N SER A 13 -17.80 14.10 -3.46
CA SER A 13 -16.39 14.54 -3.57
C SER A 13 -15.41 13.39 -3.41
N GLU A 14 -14.65 13.12 -4.47
CA GLU A 14 -13.52 12.20 -4.45
C GLU A 14 -12.27 12.93 -3.96
N ILE A 15 -11.64 12.43 -2.90
CA ILE A 15 -10.41 13.00 -2.33
C ILE A 15 -9.36 11.91 -2.17
N ALA A 16 -8.16 12.16 -2.71
CA ALA A 16 -6.98 11.48 -2.23
C ALA A 16 -6.61 12.07 -0.86
N ALA A 17 -6.90 11.33 0.21
CA ALA A 17 -6.72 11.82 1.57
C ALA A 17 -5.23 11.84 1.94
N CYS A 18 -4.69 13.02 2.20
CA CYS A 18 -3.43 13.19 2.90
C CYS A 18 -3.72 13.34 4.40
N GLY A 19 -3.50 12.29 5.16
CA GLY A 19 -3.50 12.33 6.62
C GLY A 19 -2.17 12.86 7.13
N CYS A 20 -2.00 14.18 7.19
CA CYS A 20 -0.88 14.76 7.93
C CYS A 20 -1.25 14.74 9.41
N ALA A 21 -0.86 13.69 10.15
CA ALA A 21 -0.93 13.70 11.61
C ALA A 21 0.17 14.64 12.14
N VAL A 22 -0.20 15.82 12.59
CA VAL A 22 0.69 16.67 13.36
C VAL A 22 0.56 16.25 14.83
N PRO A 23 1.65 15.93 15.56
CA PRO A 23 1.58 15.54 16.96
C PRO A 23 0.83 16.58 17.79
N GLY A 24 -0.24 16.16 18.48
CA GLY A 24 -1.07 17.01 19.33
C GLY A 24 -2.24 17.68 18.63
N VAL A 25 -2.48 17.45 17.35
CA VAL A 25 -3.64 17.93 16.61
C VAL A 25 -4.46 16.72 16.15
N ASP A 26 -5.68 16.63 16.66
CA ASP A 26 -6.66 15.68 16.12
C ASP A 26 -7.14 16.17 14.75
N LEU A 27 -6.50 15.68 13.70
CA LEU A 27 -6.88 15.95 12.31
C LEU A 27 -7.96 14.99 11.79
N GLY A 28 -8.53 14.16 12.68
CA GLY A 28 -9.56 13.18 12.32
C GLY A 28 -10.85 13.79 11.73
N SER A 29 -10.95 15.08 11.63
CA SER A 29 -12.14 15.77 11.12
C SER A 29 -11.88 16.83 10.04
N VAL A 30 -10.65 17.09 9.62
CA VAL A 30 -10.37 18.21 8.70
C VAL A 30 -9.38 17.81 7.61
N LEU A 31 -9.88 17.56 6.41
CA LEU A 31 -9.09 17.61 5.18
C LEU A 31 -9.00 19.07 4.74
N LEU A 32 -7.81 19.62 4.71
CA LEU A 32 -7.58 20.95 4.16
C LEU A 32 -7.76 20.90 2.64
N SER A 33 -8.73 21.64 2.14
CA SER A 33 -8.75 22.00 0.73
C SER A 33 -7.47 22.80 0.43
N ALA A 34 -6.67 22.40 -0.54
CA ALA A 34 -5.47 23.12 -0.98
C ALA A 34 -5.78 24.52 -1.57
N ARG A 35 -6.99 25.03 -1.37
CA ARG A 35 -7.33 26.44 -1.51
C ARG A 35 -6.81 27.31 -0.36
N CYS A 36 -6.27 26.72 0.70
CA CYS A 36 -5.50 27.48 1.66
C CYS A 36 -4.27 28.04 0.93
N VAL A 37 -4.46 29.20 0.38
CA VAL A 37 -3.40 30.00 -0.26
C VAL A 37 -2.48 30.43 0.86
N LEU A 38 -1.44 29.65 1.09
CA LEU A 38 -0.29 30.16 1.81
C LEU A 38 0.25 31.34 0.97
N ARG A 39 0.37 32.50 1.61
CA ARG A 39 1.05 33.65 1.02
C ARG A 39 2.48 33.23 0.70
N GLY A 40 2.72 32.80 -0.55
CA GLY A 40 4.03 32.33 -0.99
C GLY A 40 4.00 31.39 -2.17
N GLY A 41 2.86 30.84 -2.56
CA GLY A 41 2.67 30.21 -3.88
C GLY A 41 3.21 28.79 -4.08
N ALA A 42 3.70 28.11 -3.05
CA ALA A 42 4.36 26.80 -3.23
C ALA A 42 3.40 25.67 -3.65
N LEU A 43 2.10 25.71 -3.33
CA LEU A 43 1.13 24.67 -3.65
C LEU A 43 0.05 25.08 -4.67
N LEU A 44 0.27 26.18 -5.39
CA LEU A 44 -0.65 26.60 -6.44
C LEU A 44 -0.62 25.60 -7.62
N GLY A 45 -1.74 24.93 -7.83
CA GLY A 45 -1.91 24.04 -8.98
C GLY A 45 -1.68 22.57 -8.73
N VAL A 46 -1.48 22.14 -7.48
CA VAL A 46 -1.32 20.72 -7.14
C VAL A 46 -2.69 20.07 -6.96
N SER A 47 -2.97 19.02 -7.74
CA SER A 47 -4.26 18.32 -7.76
C SER A 47 -4.22 16.93 -7.13
N SER A 48 -3.05 16.40 -6.78
CA SER A 48 -2.91 15.08 -6.18
C SER A 48 -1.65 14.95 -5.34
N ILE A 49 -1.63 13.98 -4.42
CA ILE A 49 -0.42 13.65 -3.63
C ILE A 49 0.72 13.26 -4.57
N ARG A 50 0.44 12.58 -5.69
CA ARG A 50 1.45 12.22 -6.68
C ARG A 50 2.26 13.42 -7.16
N LEU A 51 1.63 14.56 -7.39
CA LEU A 51 2.30 15.79 -7.82
C LEU A 51 3.08 16.46 -6.67
N LEU A 52 2.62 16.31 -5.42
CA LEU A 52 3.39 16.78 -4.25
C LEU A 52 4.71 16.03 -4.10
N LEU A 53 4.73 14.77 -4.48
CA LEU A 53 5.94 13.93 -4.38
C LEU A 53 7.04 14.34 -5.37
N ASP A 54 6.72 15.04 -6.45
CA ASP A 54 7.72 15.51 -7.42
C ASP A 54 8.73 16.50 -6.81
N ASP A 55 8.34 17.22 -5.76
CA ASP A 55 9.21 18.09 -4.95
C ASP A 55 8.82 17.99 -3.47
N TRP A 56 9.06 16.81 -2.90
CA TRP A 56 8.48 16.41 -1.62
C TRP A 56 8.85 17.32 -0.45
N ASP A 57 10.13 17.64 -0.27
CA ASP A 57 10.57 18.32 0.95
C ASP A 57 9.90 19.69 1.14
N PRO A 58 9.92 20.63 0.17
CA PRO A 58 9.26 21.91 0.32
C PRO A 58 7.73 21.78 0.34
N ASN A 59 7.16 20.81 -0.38
CA ASN A 59 5.72 20.57 -0.35
C ASN A 59 5.28 20.02 1.02
N PHE A 60 6.08 19.19 1.66
CA PHE A 60 5.81 18.69 3.01
C PHE A 60 5.88 19.81 4.06
N GLU A 61 6.87 20.72 3.97
CA GLU A 61 6.94 21.91 4.83
C GLU A 61 5.68 22.75 4.68
N ALA A 62 5.24 23.03 3.46
CA ALA A 62 4.02 23.77 3.19
C ALA A 62 2.75 23.08 3.73
N LEU A 63 2.67 21.73 3.63
CA LEU A 63 1.57 20.96 4.23
C LEU A 63 1.55 21.09 5.77
N CYS A 64 2.71 21.07 6.42
CA CYS A 64 2.82 21.27 7.86
C CYS A 64 2.37 22.68 8.29
N GLU A 65 2.71 23.73 7.53
CA GLU A 65 2.23 25.08 7.76
C GLU A 65 0.71 25.19 7.60
N MET A 66 0.15 24.56 6.56
CA MET A 66 -1.30 24.48 6.34
C MET A 66 -2.02 23.79 7.50
N ALA A 67 -1.50 22.66 7.95
CA ALA A 67 -2.06 21.91 9.08
C ALA A 67 -2.02 22.75 10.37
N THR A 68 -0.92 23.46 10.62
CA THR A 68 -0.77 24.38 11.75
C THR A 68 -1.80 25.52 11.67
N PHE A 69 -1.98 26.13 10.49
CA PHE A 69 -2.99 27.17 10.28
C PHE A 69 -4.41 26.64 10.54
N ALA A 70 -4.75 25.45 10.04
CA ALA A 70 -6.05 24.84 10.29
C ALA A 70 -6.32 24.59 11.77
N ALA A 71 -5.30 24.14 12.52
CA ALA A 71 -5.39 23.90 13.95
C ALA A 71 -5.70 25.18 14.78
N THR A 72 -5.43 26.37 14.23
CA THR A 72 -5.81 27.65 14.90
C THR A 72 -7.31 27.94 14.87
N GLY A 73 -8.11 27.11 14.15
CA GLY A 73 -9.54 27.34 13.96
C GLY A 73 -9.88 28.50 12.99
N ASN A 74 -8.89 29.05 12.30
CA ASN A 74 -9.08 30.15 11.34
C ASN A 74 -9.42 29.67 9.92
N ALA A 75 -9.40 28.34 9.68
CA ALA A 75 -9.84 27.75 8.43
C ALA A 75 -11.36 27.82 8.34
N GLY A 76 -11.88 28.60 7.40
CA GLY A 76 -13.32 28.67 7.15
C GLY A 76 -13.85 27.44 6.41
N PRO A 77 -15.19 27.28 6.32
CA PRO A 77 -15.82 26.12 5.69
C PRO A 77 -15.50 25.99 4.19
N GLU A 78 -14.98 27.03 3.58
CA GLU A 78 -14.51 27.03 2.18
C GLU A 78 -13.18 26.29 1.99
N VAL A 79 -12.45 26.01 3.07
CA VAL A 79 -11.15 25.33 3.05
C VAL A 79 -11.13 24.03 3.85
N ALA A 80 -12.17 23.77 4.65
CA ALA A 80 -12.32 22.56 5.45
C ALA A 80 -13.52 21.74 4.93
N VAL A 81 -13.35 20.41 4.81
CA VAL A 81 -14.38 19.49 4.36
C VAL A 81 -14.54 18.41 5.41
N ASP A 82 -15.81 18.07 5.74
CA ASP A 82 -16.11 16.95 6.62
C ASP A 82 -15.66 15.63 5.99
N LEU A 83 -14.86 14.83 6.71
CA LEU A 83 -14.39 13.53 6.26
C LEU A 83 -15.51 12.54 5.96
N GLY A 84 -16.66 12.67 6.62
CA GLY A 84 -17.85 11.86 6.34
C GLY A 84 -18.55 12.20 5.02
N ALA A 85 -18.22 13.33 4.41
CA ALA A 85 -18.79 13.80 3.14
C ALA A 85 -17.88 13.52 1.93
N VAL A 86 -16.76 12.79 2.11
CA VAL A 86 -15.78 12.54 1.04
C VAL A 86 -15.72 11.06 0.70
N ARG A 87 -15.44 10.77 -0.57
CA ARG A 87 -15.01 9.45 -1.03
C ARG A 87 -13.48 9.38 -0.99
N TYR A 88 -12.95 8.35 -0.35
CA TYR A 88 -11.52 8.12 -0.28
C TYR A 88 -11.05 7.38 -1.54
N LEU A 89 -10.16 8.01 -2.29
CA LEU A 89 -9.42 7.39 -3.39
C LEU A 89 -8.09 6.82 -2.88
N PRO A 90 -7.40 5.98 -3.66
CA PRO A 90 -6.02 5.63 -3.36
C PRO A 90 -5.18 6.90 -3.15
N PRO A 91 -4.34 6.96 -2.09
CA PRO A 91 -3.59 8.18 -1.79
C PRO A 91 -2.67 8.64 -2.92
N ILE A 92 -2.10 7.69 -3.68
CA ILE A 92 -1.27 7.97 -4.84
C ILE A 92 -1.97 7.42 -6.08
N LEU A 93 -2.51 8.33 -6.88
CA LEU A 93 -3.11 7.99 -8.17
C LEU A 93 -2.03 7.86 -9.24
N ASN A 94 -2.20 6.89 -10.13
CA ASN A 94 -1.32 6.65 -11.28
C ASN A 94 0.17 6.54 -10.87
N PRO A 95 0.52 5.62 -9.94
CA PRO A 95 1.92 5.38 -9.60
C PRO A 95 2.69 4.92 -10.83
N GLY A 96 3.95 5.35 -10.94
CA GLY A 96 4.82 4.96 -12.06
C GLY A 96 5.12 3.46 -12.04
N LYS A 97 5.37 2.92 -10.86
CA LYS A 97 5.64 1.51 -10.60
C LYS A 97 4.97 1.08 -9.29
N MET A 98 4.40 -0.12 -9.30
CA MET A 98 3.88 -0.78 -8.11
C MET A 98 4.66 -2.09 -7.92
N MET A 99 5.65 -2.04 -7.03
CA MET A 99 6.54 -3.14 -6.71
C MET A 99 6.08 -3.83 -5.43
N TYR A 100 6.04 -5.14 -5.42
CA TYR A 100 5.60 -5.95 -4.30
C TYR A 100 6.63 -7.03 -3.99
N ALA A 101 6.86 -7.30 -2.70
CA ALA A 101 7.80 -8.32 -2.25
C ALA A 101 7.11 -9.67 -2.07
N ALA A 102 7.65 -10.71 -2.65
CA ALA A 102 7.18 -12.07 -2.42
C ALA A 102 7.93 -12.72 -1.25
N ALA A 103 7.18 -13.41 -0.38
CA ALA A 103 7.69 -14.25 0.69
C ALA A 103 8.74 -13.54 1.57
N ASN A 104 8.40 -12.39 2.13
CA ASN A 104 9.34 -11.55 2.90
C ASN A 104 9.16 -11.61 4.43
N TYR A 105 8.35 -12.53 4.94
CA TYR A 105 8.19 -12.77 6.38
C TYR A 105 8.47 -14.23 6.72
N GLY A 106 9.26 -14.46 7.76
CA GLY A 106 9.65 -15.81 8.14
C GLY A 106 8.48 -16.73 8.49
N GLY A 107 7.43 -16.20 9.14
CA GLY A 107 6.19 -16.91 9.41
C GLY A 107 5.47 -17.33 8.14
N HIS A 108 5.27 -16.39 7.20
CA HIS A 108 4.66 -16.65 5.91
C HIS A 108 5.43 -17.69 5.08
N ILE A 109 6.76 -17.62 5.06
CA ILE A 109 7.58 -18.64 4.39
C ILE A 109 7.31 -20.03 4.98
N ARG A 110 7.28 -20.15 6.31
CA ARG A 110 7.04 -21.45 6.99
C ARG A 110 5.67 -22.02 6.66
N GLU A 111 4.61 -21.20 6.67
CA GLU A 111 3.26 -21.69 6.32
C GLU A 111 3.15 -22.13 4.85
N MET A 112 3.78 -21.39 3.93
CA MET A 112 3.80 -21.74 2.51
C MET A 112 4.57 -23.05 2.25
N VAL A 113 5.69 -23.25 2.96
CA VAL A 113 6.43 -24.51 2.91
C VAL A 113 5.59 -25.66 3.47
N ALA A 114 4.88 -25.45 4.58
CA ALA A 114 3.97 -26.45 5.15
C ALA A 114 2.79 -26.78 4.22
N ALA A 115 2.31 -25.80 3.43
CA ALA A 115 1.29 -25.98 2.40
C ALA A 115 1.81 -26.68 1.12
N GLY A 116 3.10 -27.06 1.07
CA GLY A 116 3.69 -27.85 -0.02
C GLY A 116 4.31 -27.03 -1.15
N THR A 117 4.65 -25.76 -0.92
CA THR A 117 5.31 -24.90 -1.89
C THR A 117 6.73 -25.39 -2.22
N ALA A 118 7.46 -25.91 -1.23
CA ALA A 118 8.77 -26.55 -1.42
C ALA A 118 8.61 -28.03 -1.73
N LYS A 119 9.32 -28.53 -2.75
CA LYS A 119 9.27 -29.92 -3.20
C LYS A 119 10.35 -30.80 -2.56
N THR A 120 11.42 -30.19 -2.07
CA THR A 120 12.54 -30.89 -1.44
C THR A 120 12.88 -30.26 -0.11
N ASP A 121 13.55 -31.01 0.78
CA ASP A 121 14.05 -30.49 2.04
C ASP A 121 15.08 -29.35 1.82
N GLU A 122 15.89 -29.46 0.78
CA GLU A 122 16.84 -28.42 0.39
C GLU A 122 16.13 -27.12 -0.04
N GLU A 123 15.09 -27.22 -0.88
CA GLU A 123 14.28 -26.04 -1.25
C GLU A 123 13.65 -25.40 -0.02
N ARG A 124 13.09 -26.18 0.89
CA ARG A 124 12.52 -25.70 2.15
C ARG A 124 13.56 -24.97 2.98
N ASP A 125 14.72 -25.58 3.20
CA ASP A 125 15.77 -25.01 4.05
C ASP A 125 16.34 -23.73 3.41
N ASN A 126 16.48 -23.67 2.10
CA ASN A 126 16.89 -22.47 1.37
C ASN A 126 15.84 -21.33 1.44
N MET A 127 14.55 -21.66 1.50
CA MET A 127 13.49 -20.65 1.70
C MET A 127 13.48 -20.07 3.11
N LEU A 128 13.86 -20.87 4.12
CA LEU A 128 13.84 -20.50 5.53
C LEU A 128 15.14 -19.83 6.01
N ASP A 129 16.25 -20.10 5.35
CA ASP A 129 17.57 -19.61 5.74
C ASP A 129 18.06 -18.57 4.73
N ARG A 130 18.03 -17.30 5.16
CA ARG A 130 18.49 -16.16 4.38
C ARG A 130 19.95 -16.29 3.95
N ASP A 131 20.80 -16.74 4.88
CA ASP A 131 22.24 -16.81 4.67
C ASP A 131 22.65 -17.93 3.73
N LYS A 132 21.85 -18.99 3.66
CA LYS A 132 22.11 -20.16 2.81
C LYS A 132 21.42 -20.12 1.45
N GLY A 133 20.23 -19.53 1.33
CA GLY A 133 19.42 -19.63 0.14
C GLY A 133 18.98 -18.33 -0.47
N ARG A 134 18.63 -17.35 0.34
CA ARG A 134 18.04 -16.08 -0.11
C ARG A 134 19.02 -14.94 0.05
N VAL A 135 19.82 -14.72 -0.98
CA VAL A 135 20.83 -13.64 -0.99
C VAL A 135 20.25 -12.27 -1.38
N ARG A 136 19.00 -12.19 -1.84
CA ARG A 136 18.34 -10.95 -2.27
C ARG A 136 16.81 -11.06 -2.23
N PRO A 137 16.09 -9.93 -2.09
CA PRO A 137 14.64 -9.88 -2.16
C PRO A 137 14.10 -10.45 -3.48
N TYR A 138 12.90 -10.99 -3.44
CA TYR A 138 12.12 -11.30 -4.65
C TYR A 138 11.05 -10.22 -4.81
N THR A 139 11.08 -9.51 -5.92
CA THR A 139 10.17 -8.39 -6.21
C THR A 139 9.43 -8.65 -7.52
N PHE A 140 8.13 -8.40 -7.55
CA PHE A 140 7.29 -8.43 -8.75
C PHE A 140 6.54 -7.11 -8.92
N LEU A 141 5.92 -6.91 -10.08
CA LEU A 141 5.11 -5.75 -10.38
C LEU A 141 3.63 -6.12 -10.43
N LYS A 142 2.78 -5.26 -9.88
CA LYS A 142 1.33 -5.26 -10.17
C LYS A 142 1.02 -4.18 -11.20
N ALA A 143 0.00 -4.44 -12.02
CA ALA A 143 -0.54 -3.43 -12.92
C ALA A 143 -1.10 -2.25 -12.13
N ALA A 144 -0.91 -1.02 -12.61
CA ALA A 144 -1.45 0.16 -11.95
C ALA A 144 -2.99 0.15 -11.92
N SER A 145 -3.65 -0.55 -12.84
CA SER A 145 -5.11 -0.75 -12.87
C SER A 145 -5.63 -1.61 -11.70
N ALA A 146 -4.77 -2.39 -11.04
CA ALA A 146 -5.16 -3.15 -9.85
C ALA A 146 -5.41 -2.25 -8.63
N LEU A 147 -4.94 -0.99 -8.66
CA LEU A 147 -5.07 -0.05 -7.56
C LEU A 147 -6.53 0.32 -7.31
N SER A 148 -6.98 0.23 -6.05
CA SER A 148 -8.29 0.64 -5.59
C SER A 148 -8.21 1.35 -4.24
N GLY A 149 -9.26 2.06 -3.86
CA GLY A 149 -9.30 2.80 -2.59
C GLY A 149 -9.55 1.91 -1.37
N ALA A 150 -9.28 2.47 -0.20
CA ALA A 150 -9.41 1.77 1.09
C ALA A 150 -10.83 1.27 1.40
N TYR A 151 -11.84 1.81 0.72
CA TYR A 151 -13.26 1.48 0.93
C TYR A 151 -13.96 1.04 -0.35
N ASP A 152 -13.21 0.85 -1.44
CA ASP A 152 -13.74 0.27 -2.68
C ASP A 152 -13.92 -1.25 -2.52
N ASP A 153 -14.79 -1.85 -3.31
CA ASP A 153 -15.04 -3.28 -3.27
C ASP A 153 -13.84 -4.06 -3.86
N ILE A 154 -13.56 -5.24 -3.30
CA ILE A 154 -12.70 -6.25 -3.93
C ILE A 154 -13.60 -7.08 -4.85
N VAL A 155 -13.33 -7.05 -6.15
CA VAL A 155 -14.14 -7.74 -7.15
C VAL A 155 -13.51 -9.10 -7.48
N ILE A 156 -14.24 -10.19 -7.25
CA ILE A 156 -13.80 -11.55 -7.60
C ILE A 156 -14.12 -11.81 -9.07
N PRO A 157 -13.11 -12.03 -9.94
CA PRO A 157 -13.34 -12.45 -11.32
C PRO A 157 -14.06 -13.80 -11.40
N PRO A 158 -14.87 -14.05 -12.47
CA PRO A 158 -15.70 -15.26 -12.56
C PRO A 158 -14.91 -16.56 -12.73
N ASP A 159 -13.68 -16.47 -13.19
CA ASP A 159 -12.78 -17.59 -13.53
C ASP A 159 -11.70 -17.85 -12.46
N THR A 160 -11.86 -17.28 -11.25
CA THR A 160 -11.06 -17.63 -10.07
C THR A 160 -11.95 -18.06 -8.90
N THR A 161 -11.46 -19.02 -8.14
CA THR A 161 -12.10 -19.52 -6.91
C THR A 161 -11.18 -19.41 -5.69
N LYS A 162 -9.97 -18.87 -5.88
CA LYS A 162 -8.93 -18.84 -4.85
C LYS A 162 -8.38 -17.43 -4.65
N VAL A 163 -9.30 -16.46 -4.45
CA VAL A 163 -8.91 -15.10 -4.10
C VAL A 163 -8.49 -15.02 -2.64
N ASP A 164 -7.30 -14.53 -2.39
CA ASP A 164 -6.62 -14.52 -1.10
C ASP A 164 -6.25 -13.09 -0.69
N TRP A 165 -5.89 -12.89 0.57
CA TRP A 165 -5.56 -11.61 1.21
C TRP A 165 -4.12 -11.59 1.69
N GLU A 166 -3.51 -10.40 1.73
CA GLU A 166 -2.15 -10.16 2.21
C GLU A 166 -2.01 -8.72 2.71
N VAL A 167 -2.12 -8.48 4.04
CA VAL A 167 -1.86 -7.16 4.61
C VAL A 167 -0.39 -6.82 4.49
N GLU A 168 -0.07 -5.61 4.01
CA GLU A 168 1.30 -5.16 3.81
C GLU A 168 1.51 -3.70 4.18
N LEU A 169 2.73 -3.37 4.61
CA LEU A 169 3.23 -2.01 4.65
C LEU A 169 3.66 -1.61 3.23
N ALA A 170 3.06 -0.56 2.68
CA ALA A 170 3.51 0.07 1.46
C ALA A 170 4.23 1.38 1.76
N LEU A 171 5.30 1.64 1.02
CA LEU A 171 6.01 2.92 1.07
C LEU A 171 6.02 3.57 -0.31
N ALA A 172 6.09 4.92 -0.31
CA ALA A 172 6.15 5.69 -1.53
C ALA A 172 7.47 6.47 -1.60
N MET A 173 8.07 6.44 -2.77
CA MET A 173 9.29 7.21 -3.05
C MET A 173 8.96 8.70 -3.16
N GLY A 174 9.80 9.55 -2.57
CA GLY A 174 9.73 11.02 -2.65
C GLY A 174 10.90 11.63 -3.40
N ARG A 175 11.87 10.82 -3.80
CA ARG A 175 13.05 11.26 -4.57
C ARG A 175 13.42 10.22 -5.60
N SER A 176 13.94 10.70 -6.75
CA SER A 176 14.49 9.79 -7.76
C SER A 176 15.86 9.25 -7.32
N GLY A 177 16.08 7.96 -7.56
CA GLY A 177 17.34 7.32 -7.22
C GLY A 177 17.61 6.02 -7.96
N LYS A 178 18.89 5.76 -8.20
CA LYS A 178 19.41 4.54 -8.80
C LYS A 178 20.57 4.03 -7.94
N ARG A 179 20.61 2.71 -7.64
CA ARG A 179 21.64 2.09 -6.79
C ARG A 179 21.73 2.77 -5.41
N ILE A 180 20.57 2.96 -4.79
CA ILE A 180 20.45 3.56 -3.46
C ILE A 180 20.98 2.55 -2.44
N PRO A 181 22.00 2.87 -1.65
CA PRO A 181 22.48 1.97 -0.62
C PRO A 181 21.46 1.90 0.54
N ALA A 182 21.34 0.72 1.18
CA ALA A 182 20.33 0.47 2.21
C ALA A 182 20.36 1.52 3.35
N GLU A 183 21.54 1.93 3.79
CA GLU A 183 21.73 2.92 4.85
C GLU A 183 21.21 4.33 4.50
N LYS A 184 20.92 4.60 3.21
CA LYS A 184 20.33 5.86 2.72
C LYS A 184 18.91 5.71 2.19
N ALA A 185 18.37 4.50 2.17
CA ALA A 185 17.12 4.20 1.49
C ALA A 185 15.95 5.03 2.04
N MET A 186 15.88 5.20 3.36
CA MET A 186 14.82 5.99 3.99
C MET A 186 14.87 7.49 3.64
N ASP A 187 16.00 8.03 3.18
CA ASP A 187 16.08 9.43 2.70
C ASP A 187 15.31 9.64 1.39
N TYR A 188 14.98 8.56 0.69
CA TYR A 188 14.22 8.56 -0.55
C TYR A 188 12.72 8.29 -0.34
N VAL A 189 12.32 7.87 0.86
CA VAL A 189 10.92 7.56 1.20
C VAL A 189 10.21 8.81 1.70
N ALA A 190 9.10 9.17 1.05
CA ALA A 190 8.24 10.27 1.47
C ALA A 190 7.28 9.86 2.58
N GLY A 191 6.73 8.65 2.55
CA GLY A 191 5.77 8.18 3.54
C GLY A 191 5.29 6.75 3.31
N PHE A 192 4.30 6.36 4.11
CA PHE A 192 3.80 4.99 4.23
C PHE A 192 2.28 4.93 4.06
N MET A 193 1.78 3.76 3.67
CA MET A 193 0.36 3.46 3.47
C MET A 193 0.06 2.02 3.86
N THR A 194 -1.18 1.75 4.25
CA THR A 194 -1.71 0.38 4.33
C THR A 194 -2.07 -0.10 2.92
N THR A 195 -1.74 -1.35 2.58
CA THR A 195 -2.21 -2.00 1.36
C THR A 195 -2.58 -3.46 1.61
N ASN A 196 -3.38 -4.03 0.70
CA ASN A 196 -3.70 -5.44 0.68
C ASN A 196 -3.29 -6.01 -0.70
N ASP A 197 -2.31 -6.92 -0.73
CA ASP A 197 -1.85 -7.57 -1.96
C ASP A 197 -2.77 -8.74 -2.33
N VAL A 198 -4.00 -8.42 -2.73
CA VAL A 198 -5.00 -9.41 -3.12
C VAL A 198 -4.48 -10.30 -4.26
N SER A 199 -4.75 -11.60 -4.18
CA SER A 199 -4.13 -12.61 -5.03
C SER A 199 -5.13 -13.64 -5.53
N ALA A 200 -5.15 -13.94 -6.83
CA ALA A 200 -5.81 -15.10 -7.40
C ALA A 200 -4.81 -16.27 -7.46
N ARG A 201 -4.85 -17.17 -6.46
CA ARG A 201 -3.84 -18.22 -6.30
C ARG A 201 -3.88 -19.27 -7.41
N ASP A 202 -5.06 -19.53 -7.97
CA ASP A 202 -5.27 -20.44 -9.09
C ASP A 202 -4.79 -19.85 -10.44
N TRP A 203 -4.66 -18.53 -10.54
CA TRP A 203 -4.03 -17.85 -11.68
C TRP A 203 -2.52 -17.67 -11.49
N ASN A 204 -2.06 -17.55 -10.25
CA ASN A 204 -0.64 -17.41 -9.96
C ASN A 204 0.17 -18.69 -10.25
N MET A 205 -0.45 -19.86 -10.07
CA MET A 205 0.19 -21.16 -10.31
C MET A 205 -0.28 -21.75 -11.64
N ARG A 206 0.65 -21.93 -12.58
CA ARG A 206 0.41 -22.46 -13.92
C ARG A 206 0.61 -23.99 -13.94
N GLU A 207 -0.48 -24.72 -13.61
CA GLU A 207 -0.49 -26.18 -13.71
C GLU A 207 -0.45 -26.67 -15.18
N ASP A 208 -1.03 -25.86 -16.10
CA ASP A 208 -1.02 -26.06 -17.54
C ASP A 208 0.36 -25.82 -18.18
N TRP A 209 1.26 -25.11 -17.48
CA TRP A 209 2.63 -24.85 -17.97
C TRP A 209 3.69 -25.10 -16.88
N PRO A 210 3.94 -26.36 -16.51
CA PRO A 210 4.78 -26.72 -15.35
C PRO A 210 6.22 -26.22 -15.42
N THR A 211 6.75 -25.93 -16.63
CA THR A 211 8.11 -25.42 -16.81
C THR A 211 8.28 -23.98 -16.32
N LEU A 212 7.28 -23.10 -16.55
CA LEU A 212 7.29 -21.71 -16.08
C LEU A 212 6.70 -21.57 -14.68
N ARG A 213 5.81 -22.47 -14.27
CA ARG A 213 5.19 -22.64 -12.96
C ARG A 213 4.35 -21.48 -12.45
N THR A 214 4.79 -20.23 -12.57
CA THR A 214 4.13 -19.08 -11.99
C THR A 214 3.81 -18.00 -13.01
N ASP A 215 2.66 -17.38 -12.85
CA ASP A 215 2.24 -16.19 -13.57
C ASP A 215 1.86 -15.09 -12.56
N TRP A 216 2.82 -14.22 -12.25
CA TRP A 216 2.62 -13.17 -11.28
C TRP A 216 1.68 -12.08 -11.79
N PHE A 217 1.64 -11.84 -13.11
CA PHE A 217 0.69 -10.90 -13.69
C PHE A 217 -0.75 -11.44 -13.53
N GLY A 218 -1.01 -12.66 -13.95
CA GLY A 218 -2.32 -13.30 -13.84
C GLY A 218 -2.80 -13.42 -12.38
N GLY A 219 -1.90 -13.76 -11.46
CA GLY A 219 -2.26 -13.95 -10.05
C GLY A 219 -2.43 -12.67 -9.24
N LYS A 220 -1.86 -11.53 -9.68
CA LYS A 220 -1.70 -10.34 -8.83
C LYS A 220 -2.25 -9.04 -9.43
N SER A 221 -2.64 -9.01 -10.71
CA SER A 221 -2.95 -7.77 -11.43
C SER A 221 -4.39 -7.62 -11.89
N HIS A 222 -5.33 -8.39 -11.33
CA HIS A 222 -6.75 -8.14 -11.57
C HIS A 222 -7.14 -6.75 -11.01
N ASP A 223 -8.11 -6.12 -11.62
CA ASP A 223 -8.67 -4.87 -11.13
C ASP A 223 -9.13 -5.02 -9.68
N THR A 224 -8.95 -3.98 -8.86
CA THR A 224 -9.23 -3.95 -7.42
C THR A 224 -8.32 -4.81 -6.51
N PHE A 225 -7.29 -5.48 -7.05
CA PHE A 225 -6.42 -6.36 -6.27
C PHE A 225 -5.28 -5.65 -5.53
N ALA A 226 -5.32 -4.31 -5.47
CA ALA A 226 -4.41 -3.51 -4.65
C ALA A 226 -5.15 -2.39 -3.89
N PRO A 227 -6.07 -2.73 -2.97
CA PRO A 227 -6.65 -1.73 -2.08
C PRO A 227 -5.56 -1.01 -1.32
N MET A 228 -5.56 0.34 -1.33
CA MET A 228 -4.51 1.16 -0.72
C MET A 228 -5.06 2.39 -0.01
N GLY A 229 -4.44 2.75 1.11
CA GLY A 229 -4.86 3.87 1.94
C GLY A 229 -5.54 3.41 3.24
N PRO A 230 -6.40 4.23 3.88
CA PRO A 230 -7.01 5.47 3.36
C PRO A 230 -6.06 6.66 3.31
N TYR A 231 -4.95 6.62 4.02
CA TYR A 231 -4.04 7.75 4.16
C TYR A 231 -2.66 7.47 3.57
N PHE A 232 -2.04 8.52 3.06
CA PHE A 232 -0.59 8.61 2.93
C PHE A 232 -0.06 9.28 4.19
N VAL A 233 0.74 8.57 4.98
CA VAL A 233 1.34 9.09 6.21
C VAL A 233 2.79 9.45 5.95
N PRO A 234 3.16 10.75 6.00
CA PRO A 234 4.54 11.18 5.83
C PRO A 234 5.50 10.47 6.78
N ARG A 235 6.68 10.10 6.28
CA ARG A 235 7.71 9.39 7.06
C ARG A 235 8.04 10.06 8.40
N ALA A 236 8.01 11.39 8.44
CA ALA A 236 8.29 12.15 9.66
C ALA A 236 7.34 11.85 10.82
N PHE A 237 6.15 11.30 10.55
CA PHE A 237 5.15 10.94 11.56
C PHE A 237 5.14 9.44 11.91
N VAL A 238 6.04 8.67 11.32
CA VAL A 238 6.24 7.25 11.65
C VAL A 238 7.61 7.11 12.31
N PRO A 239 7.67 7.12 13.66
CA PRO A 239 8.95 7.15 14.38
C PRO A 239 9.81 5.92 14.11
N ASP A 240 9.18 4.75 13.94
CA ASP A 240 9.87 3.50 13.72
C ASP A 240 9.00 2.56 12.85
N HIS A 241 9.26 2.55 11.57
CA HIS A 241 8.54 1.73 10.61
C HIS A 241 8.78 0.21 10.77
N THR A 242 9.75 -0.18 11.62
CA THR A 242 10.04 -1.59 11.91
C THR A 242 9.20 -2.15 13.05
N LYS A 243 8.37 -1.32 13.70
CA LYS A 243 7.56 -1.71 14.87
C LYS A 243 6.05 -1.59 14.64
N LEU A 244 5.62 -1.44 13.40
CA LEU A 244 4.20 -1.31 13.09
C LEU A 244 3.54 -2.69 13.11
N ARG A 245 2.40 -2.79 13.81
CA ARG A 245 1.56 -3.98 13.76
C ARG A 245 0.76 -4.00 12.47
N LEU A 246 0.67 -5.18 11.84
CA LEU A 246 -0.15 -5.43 10.67
C LEU A 246 -1.27 -6.40 11.07
N THR A 247 -2.52 -6.02 10.83
CA THR A 247 -3.67 -6.88 11.12
C THR A 247 -4.59 -6.97 9.92
N LEU A 248 -5.15 -8.17 9.71
CA LEU A 248 -6.20 -8.37 8.72
C LEU A 248 -7.28 -9.27 9.29
N LYS A 249 -8.55 -8.87 9.06
CA LYS A 249 -9.71 -9.65 9.42
C LYS A 249 -10.55 -9.93 8.18
N VAL A 250 -11.14 -11.11 8.14
CA VAL A 250 -12.15 -11.48 7.14
C VAL A 250 -13.45 -11.77 7.89
N SER A 251 -14.50 -11.00 7.57
CA SER A 251 -15.83 -11.11 8.19
C SER A 251 -15.77 -11.11 9.73
N GLY A 252 -14.88 -10.26 10.31
CA GLY A 252 -14.69 -10.08 11.74
C GLY A 252 -13.72 -11.07 12.41
N GLU A 253 -13.27 -12.12 11.71
CA GLU A 253 -12.28 -13.06 12.22
C GLU A 253 -10.86 -12.62 11.87
N THR A 254 -9.98 -12.50 12.86
CA THR A 254 -8.56 -12.17 12.63
C THR A 254 -7.85 -13.31 11.89
N LYS A 255 -7.28 -12.99 10.73
CA LYS A 255 -6.55 -13.93 9.89
C LYS A 255 -5.05 -13.68 9.92
N GLN A 256 -4.64 -12.41 9.94
CA GLN A 256 -3.23 -12.02 10.03
C GLN A 256 -3.01 -11.09 11.23
N ASP A 257 -1.90 -11.28 11.93
CA ASP A 257 -1.45 -10.45 13.04
C ASP A 257 0.07 -10.57 13.13
N GLY A 258 0.77 -9.58 12.62
CA GLY A 258 2.23 -9.56 12.52
C GLY A 258 2.82 -8.20 12.83
N ILE A 259 4.13 -8.12 12.75
CA ILE A 259 4.89 -6.88 12.98
C ILE A 259 5.91 -6.67 11.85
N THR A 260 6.08 -5.44 11.41
CA THR A 260 7.02 -5.09 10.32
C THR A 260 8.47 -5.48 10.61
N GLY A 261 8.86 -5.62 11.89
CA GLY A 261 10.18 -6.09 12.30
C GLY A 261 10.50 -7.54 11.95
N ASP A 262 9.50 -8.36 11.60
CA ASP A 262 9.68 -9.77 11.25
C ASP A 262 10.00 -9.99 9.76
N MET A 263 10.21 -8.90 9.01
CA MET A 263 10.66 -8.97 7.60
C MET A 263 12.00 -9.69 7.48
N VAL A 264 12.14 -10.57 6.49
CA VAL A 264 13.40 -11.25 6.14
C VAL A 264 14.39 -10.25 5.54
N PHE A 265 13.91 -9.40 4.62
CA PHE A 265 14.64 -8.26 4.09
C PHE A 265 13.94 -6.99 4.54
N SER A 266 14.67 -6.08 5.15
CA SER A 266 14.12 -4.80 5.59
C SER A 266 13.61 -3.96 4.40
N ALA A 267 12.82 -2.93 4.67
CA ALA A 267 12.36 -2.00 3.63
C ALA A 267 13.56 -1.35 2.90
N GLU A 268 14.63 -1.04 3.64
CA GLU A 268 15.87 -0.46 3.12
C GLU A 268 16.57 -1.39 2.12
N GLU A 269 16.70 -2.68 2.47
CA GLU A 269 17.32 -3.69 1.62
C GLU A 269 16.49 -3.95 0.36
N GLN A 270 15.17 -3.86 0.45
CA GLN A 270 14.27 -3.97 -0.69
C GLN A 270 14.41 -2.77 -1.63
N ILE A 271 14.53 -1.55 -1.11
CA ILE A 271 14.80 -0.34 -1.90
C ILE A 271 16.16 -0.44 -2.58
N GLU A 272 17.21 -0.84 -1.86
CA GLU A 272 18.54 -1.07 -2.43
C GLU A 272 18.47 -2.06 -3.60
N HIS A 273 17.81 -3.21 -3.38
CA HIS A 273 17.64 -4.22 -4.41
C HIS A 273 16.88 -3.69 -5.64
N ALA A 274 15.70 -3.10 -5.45
CA ALA A 274 14.89 -2.57 -6.52
C ALA A 274 15.63 -1.47 -7.30
N SER A 275 16.29 -0.54 -6.60
CA SER A 275 17.04 0.56 -7.22
C SER A 275 18.30 0.08 -7.94
N THR A 276 18.82 -1.10 -7.64
CA THR A 276 19.89 -1.73 -8.42
C THR A 276 19.41 -2.15 -9.81
N LEU A 277 18.15 -2.58 -9.92
CA LEU A 277 17.56 -3.03 -11.19
C LEU A 277 17.05 -1.86 -12.04
N ILE A 278 16.28 -0.97 -11.43
CA ILE A 278 15.60 0.15 -12.11
C ILE A 278 15.84 1.46 -11.37
N THR A 279 15.64 2.60 -12.02
CA THR A 279 15.53 3.89 -11.32
C THR A 279 14.19 3.93 -10.61
N LEU A 280 14.20 4.32 -9.33
CA LEU A 280 13.00 4.63 -8.57
C LEU A 280 12.72 6.13 -8.70
N ASP A 281 11.45 6.50 -8.86
CA ASP A 281 11.03 7.87 -9.08
C ASP A 281 9.98 8.29 -8.03
N PRO A 282 9.79 9.58 -7.76
CA PRO A 282 8.74 10.07 -6.88
C PRO A 282 7.38 9.47 -7.24
N GLY A 283 6.67 8.95 -6.24
CA GLY A 283 5.37 8.30 -6.42
C GLY A 283 5.42 6.85 -6.86
N ASP A 284 6.59 6.25 -7.06
CA ASP A 284 6.72 4.80 -7.12
C ASP A 284 6.39 4.19 -5.77
N ILE A 285 5.70 3.05 -5.78
CA ILE A 285 5.26 2.33 -4.59
C ILE A 285 6.04 1.04 -4.46
N LEU A 286 6.49 0.73 -3.23
CA LEU A 286 7.07 -0.55 -2.86
C LEU A 286 6.30 -1.10 -1.67
N SER A 287 5.72 -2.28 -1.83
CA SER A 287 5.03 -3.04 -0.79
C SER A 287 5.94 -4.15 -0.28
N THR A 288 5.99 -4.32 1.05
CA THR A 288 7.12 -4.97 1.72
C THR A 288 6.92 -6.46 2.01
N GLY A 289 5.80 -7.04 1.57
CA GLY A 289 5.43 -8.41 1.86
C GLY A 289 4.50 -8.53 3.06
N THR A 290 3.91 -9.70 3.22
CA THR A 290 2.86 -10.00 4.19
C THR A 290 3.33 -10.98 5.27
N PRO A 291 2.83 -10.87 6.53
CA PRO A 291 3.04 -11.87 7.57
C PRO A 291 2.24 -13.15 7.31
N GLU A 292 2.40 -14.16 8.17
CA GLU A 292 1.60 -15.39 8.16
C GLU A 292 0.10 -15.15 8.32
N GLY A 293 -0.71 -16.18 7.99
CA GLY A 293 -2.16 -16.17 8.10
C GLY A 293 -2.88 -15.91 6.78
N VAL A 294 -2.20 -16.09 5.63
CA VAL A 294 -2.84 -16.04 4.32
C VAL A 294 -3.80 -17.21 4.12
N GLY A 295 -4.86 -16.99 3.35
CA GLY A 295 -5.90 -17.99 3.11
C GLY A 295 -5.38 -19.24 2.40
N HIS A 296 -4.40 -19.08 1.53
CA HIS A 296 -3.80 -20.20 0.79
C HIS A 296 -3.19 -21.26 1.71
N ALA A 297 -2.57 -20.86 2.81
CA ALA A 297 -1.98 -21.77 3.77
C ALA A 297 -3.02 -22.66 4.48
N SER A 298 -4.21 -22.13 4.73
CA SER A 298 -5.34 -22.84 5.36
C SER A 298 -6.33 -23.44 4.36
N GLY A 299 -6.16 -23.17 3.06
CA GLY A 299 -7.12 -23.55 2.03
C GLY A 299 -8.45 -22.77 2.08
N THR A 300 -8.43 -21.59 2.71
CA THR A 300 -9.60 -20.71 2.85
C THR A 300 -9.42 -19.49 1.93
N TYR A 301 -10.47 -19.12 1.19
CA TYR A 301 -10.42 -18.05 0.22
C TYR A 301 -11.60 -17.10 0.37
N LEU A 302 -11.46 -15.86 -0.12
CA LEU A 302 -12.53 -14.87 -0.15
C LEU A 302 -13.68 -15.33 -1.04
N LYS A 303 -14.88 -14.95 -0.63
CA LYS A 303 -16.13 -15.18 -1.37
C LYS A 303 -17.00 -13.92 -1.33
N ALA A 304 -17.85 -13.76 -2.32
CA ALA A 304 -18.81 -12.66 -2.34
C ALA A 304 -19.65 -12.64 -1.04
N GLY A 305 -19.76 -11.46 -0.45
CA GLY A 305 -20.39 -11.22 0.84
C GLY A 305 -19.42 -11.16 2.03
N ASP A 306 -18.17 -11.54 1.86
CA ASP A 306 -17.14 -11.30 2.89
C ASP A 306 -16.83 -9.80 3.01
N VAL A 307 -16.25 -9.43 4.16
CA VAL A 307 -15.72 -8.09 4.41
C VAL A 307 -14.29 -8.24 4.89
N VAL A 308 -13.37 -7.56 4.21
CA VAL A 308 -11.96 -7.55 4.57
C VAL A 308 -11.63 -6.24 5.27
N GLU A 309 -11.07 -6.32 6.48
CA GLU A 309 -10.58 -5.19 7.24
C GLU A 309 -9.06 -5.32 7.36
N THR A 310 -8.33 -4.34 6.82
CA THR A 310 -6.87 -4.37 6.72
C THR A 310 -6.29 -3.14 7.40
N GLU A 311 -5.33 -3.30 8.31
CA GLU A 311 -4.75 -2.19 9.05
C GLU A 311 -3.25 -2.38 9.24
N VAL A 312 -2.49 -1.32 9.01
CA VAL A 312 -1.15 -1.12 9.53
C VAL A 312 -1.23 -0.03 10.58
N GLU A 313 -0.71 -0.30 11.78
CA GLU A 313 -0.80 0.58 12.94
C GLU A 313 -0.36 2.01 12.62
N GLY A 314 -1.23 2.98 12.94
CA GLY A 314 -0.97 4.41 12.70
C GLY A 314 -1.13 4.88 11.25
N LEU A 315 -1.44 3.99 10.30
CA LEU A 315 -1.59 4.35 8.88
C LEU A 315 -3.05 4.35 8.39
N GLY A 316 -3.99 4.02 9.29
CA GLY A 316 -5.41 3.90 8.99
C GLY A 316 -5.83 2.51 8.53
N ALA A 317 -7.13 2.23 8.67
CA ALA A 317 -7.74 0.95 8.36
C ALA A 317 -8.55 1.02 7.06
N GLN A 318 -8.48 -0.04 6.28
CA GLN A 318 -9.31 -0.28 5.11
C GLN A 318 -10.50 -1.14 5.49
N ARG A 319 -11.57 -1.02 4.73
CA ARG A 319 -12.74 -1.90 4.84
C ARG A 319 -13.35 -2.12 3.46
N ASN A 320 -13.07 -3.27 2.89
CA ASN A 320 -13.46 -3.62 1.53
C ASN A 320 -14.54 -4.72 1.57
N ASN A 321 -15.70 -4.48 0.94
CA ASN A 321 -16.64 -5.59 0.70
C ASN A 321 -16.08 -6.45 -0.45
N VAL A 322 -16.38 -7.73 -0.39
CA VAL A 322 -16.01 -8.67 -1.45
C VAL A 322 -17.27 -8.94 -2.29
N VAL A 323 -17.18 -8.69 -3.59
CA VAL A 323 -18.30 -8.86 -4.51
C VAL A 323 -17.88 -9.74 -5.69
N ALA A 324 -18.84 -10.40 -6.32
CA ALA A 324 -18.58 -11.09 -7.58
C ALA A 324 -18.63 -10.10 -8.74
N GLU A 325 -17.75 -10.28 -9.73
CA GLU A 325 -17.82 -9.54 -10.98
C GLU A 325 -19.14 -9.86 -11.71
N ILE A 326 -19.78 -8.84 -12.22
CA ILE A 326 -20.98 -8.99 -13.08
C ILE A 326 -20.48 -9.02 -14.52
N VAL A 327 -20.67 -10.15 -15.17
CA VAL A 327 -20.35 -10.32 -16.59
C VAL A 327 -21.65 -10.25 -17.38
N ASP A 328 -21.73 -9.30 -18.32
CA ASP A 328 -22.88 -9.11 -19.22
C ASP A 328 -22.96 -10.18 -20.30
#